data_729b8e769abea2090fb665dc34f8a45b
#
_entry.id   729b8e769abea2090fb665dc34f8a45b
#
_cell.length_a   1.000
_cell.length_b   1.000
_cell.length_c   1.000
_cell.angle_alpha   90.00
_cell.angle_beta   90.00
_cell.angle_gamma   90.00
#
_symmetry.space_group_name_H-M   'P 1'
#
loop_
_entity.id
_entity.type
_entity.pdbx_description
1 polymer ?
#
loop_
_entity_poly.entity_id
_entity_poly.type
_entity_poly.pdbx_seq_one_letter_code
_entity_poly.pdbx_strand_id
1 'polypeptide(L)'
;MAPAWLTVVAWVYLSVCFCCAGIITYDIAVDHRRQPMGVMNFVYPITALYFGPFALAFYWRWGRAVPRTATPPMSMSRAAASRAAVAPAGDGRPVRGHTHHGLAGTAGPGGADEPAPPGGRARPWWVTMAVEVSHCGSGCVLGDVISEFVIFWLAITIAGATLGAEYVGDYVLALAFGIIFQYFAIAPMRGLGLKDGLIAAAKADFISLTAFEAGLFGWMAVMAFVLFPAPHQLMPNSVAFWLLMQVGMITGFATSWPANVWLVNRGIKVPM
;
A
#
# COMPACT_ATOMS: atom_id res chain seq x y z
N MET A 1 -21.09 27.03 -0.47
CA MET A 1 -21.54 25.89 -1.32
C MET A 1 -20.53 25.67 -2.44
N ALA A 2 -20.23 24.44 -2.79
CA ALA A 2 -19.35 24.14 -3.92
C ALA A 2 -19.95 24.68 -5.24
N PRO A 3 -19.14 25.16 -6.21
CA PRO A 3 -19.59 25.49 -7.53
C PRO A 3 -20.22 24.28 -8.24
N ALA A 4 -21.26 24.50 -9.04
CA ALA A 4 -21.97 23.41 -9.74
C ALA A 4 -21.05 22.54 -10.61
N TRP A 5 -20.10 23.16 -11.32
CA TRP A 5 -19.13 22.43 -12.14
C TRP A 5 -18.27 21.46 -11.32
N LEU A 6 -17.84 21.87 -10.10
CA LEU A 6 -17.04 21.04 -9.20
C LEU A 6 -17.84 19.82 -8.73
N THR A 7 -19.12 20.02 -8.44
CA THR A 7 -20.03 18.93 -8.06
C THR A 7 -20.19 17.91 -9.17
N VAL A 8 -20.33 18.36 -10.44
CA VAL A 8 -20.43 17.47 -11.61
C VAL A 8 -19.14 16.68 -11.79
N VAL A 9 -17.98 17.37 -11.74
CA VAL A 9 -16.66 16.72 -11.85
C VAL A 9 -16.47 15.70 -10.73
N ALA A 10 -16.89 16.03 -9.50
CA ALA A 10 -16.81 15.13 -8.36
C ALA A 10 -17.62 13.85 -8.58
N TRP A 11 -18.87 13.96 -9.02
CA TRP A 11 -19.70 12.80 -9.33
C TRP A 11 -19.08 11.90 -10.40
N VAL A 12 -18.60 12.50 -11.49
CA VAL A 12 -17.97 11.74 -12.58
C VAL A 12 -16.71 11.02 -12.09
N TYR A 13 -15.81 11.76 -11.44
CA TYR A 13 -14.53 11.17 -11.01
C TYR A 13 -14.72 10.11 -9.95
N LEU A 14 -15.54 10.35 -8.91
CA LEU A 14 -15.84 9.37 -7.87
C LEU A 14 -16.48 8.11 -8.46
N SER A 15 -17.43 8.26 -9.38
CA SER A 15 -18.07 7.11 -10.04
C SER A 15 -17.04 6.27 -10.80
N VAL A 16 -16.10 6.91 -11.51
CA VAL A 16 -15.00 6.21 -12.20
C VAL A 16 -14.10 5.49 -11.20
N CYS A 17 -13.74 6.12 -10.08
CA CYS A 17 -12.92 5.49 -9.05
C CYS A 17 -13.62 4.27 -8.43
N PHE A 18 -14.91 4.37 -8.11
CA PHE A 18 -15.69 3.24 -7.59
C PHE A 18 -15.81 2.10 -8.62
N CYS A 19 -16.01 2.41 -9.89
CA CYS A 19 -15.99 1.41 -10.96
C CYS A 19 -14.63 0.70 -11.04
N CYS A 20 -13.52 1.45 -10.98
CA CYS A 20 -12.18 0.86 -10.98
C CYS A 20 -11.93 -0.03 -9.77
N ALA A 21 -12.33 0.40 -8.57
CA ALA A 21 -12.25 -0.40 -7.35
C ALA A 21 -13.11 -1.67 -7.44
N GLY A 22 -14.32 -1.57 -8.00
CA GLY A 22 -15.21 -2.69 -8.25
C GLY A 22 -14.63 -3.72 -9.22
N ILE A 23 -14.00 -3.27 -10.32
CA ILE A 23 -13.33 -4.13 -11.29
C ILE A 23 -12.18 -4.91 -10.63
N ILE A 24 -11.34 -4.23 -9.84
CA ILE A 24 -10.23 -4.89 -9.12
C ILE A 24 -10.78 -5.89 -8.11
N THR A 25 -11.81 -5.51 -7.36
CA THR A 25 -12.46 -6.41 -6.37
C THR A 25 -13.04 -7.65 -7.06
N TYR A 26 -13.70 -7.48 -8.20
CA TYR A 26 -14.23 -8.58 -8.99
C TYR A 26 -13.12 -9.54 -9.46
N ASP A 27 -12.04 -9.01 -10.05
CA ASP A 27 -10.89 -9.80 -10.51
C ASP A 27 -10.25 -10.62 -9.37
N ILE A 28 -10.15 -10.03 -8.17
CA ILE A 28 -9.59 -10.71 -7.00
C ILE A 28 -10.54 -11.77 -6.43
N ALA A 29 -11.83 -11.45 -6.30
CA ALA A 29 -12.79 -12.28 -5.59
C ALA A 29 -13.37 -13.38 -6.49
N VAL A 30 -13.73 -13.06 -7.74
CA VAL A 30 -14.46 -13.95 -8.67
C VAL A 30 -13.48 -14.69 -9.59
N ASP A 31 -12.49 -14.01 -10.16
CA ASP A 31 -11.47 -14.64 -11.00
C ASP A 31 -10.38 -15.38 -10.19
N HIS A 32 -10.59 -15.49 -8.86
CA HIS A 32 -9.68 -16.20 -7.95
C HIS A 32 -8.21 -15.76 -8.00
N ARG A 33 -7.96 -14.48 -8.34
CA ARG A 33 -6.62 -13.88 -8.39
C ARG A 33 -6.19 -13.29 -7.04
N ARG A 34 -6.43 -14.06 -5.98
CA ARG A 34 -6.07 -13.65 -4.62
C ARG A 34 -4.57 -13.45 -4.49
N GLN A 35 -4.19 -12.34 -3.88
CA GLN A 35 -2.80 -12.01 -3.63
C GLN A 35 -2.15 -12.99 -2.66
N PRO A 36 -0.83 -13.25 -2.78
CA PRO A 36 -0.09 -14.06 -1.81
C PRO A 36 -0.23 -13.52 -0.38
N MET A 37 -0.15 -12.22 -0.22
CA MET A 37 -0.48 -11.51 1.03
C MET A 37 -1.96 -11.14 1.05
N GLY A 38 -2.70 -11.68 2.02
CA GLY A 38 -4.15 -11.47 2.13
C GLY A 38 -4.57 -10.00 2.21
N VAL A 39 -3.81 -9.16 2.88
CA VAL A 39 -4.08 -7.73 3.04
C VAL A 39 -4.05 -6.97 1.70
N MET A 40 -3.24 -7.40 0.74
CA MET A 40 -3.15 -6.78 -0.58
C MET A 40 -4.45 -6.90 -1.40
N ASN A 41 -5.33 -7.84 -1.04
CA ASN A 41 -6.67 -7.93 -1.64
C ASN A 41 -7.53 -6.70 -1.33
N PHE A 42 -7.26 -5.99 -0.24
CA PHE A 42 -7.92 -4.75 0.16
C PHE A 42 -7.16 -3.51 -0.31
N VAL A 43 -5.83 -3.57 -0.30
CA VAL A 43 -4.98 -2.43 -0.67
C VAL A 43 -5.25 -1.95 -2.09
N TYR A 44 -5.29 -2.84 -3.08
CA TYR A 44 -5.51 -2.44 -4.47
C TYR A 44 -6.87 -1.77 -4.71
N PRO A 45 -8.01 -2.31 -4.23
CA PRO A 45 -9.30 -1.63 -4.35
C PRO A 45 -9.32 -0.27 -3.64
N ILE A 46 -8.76 -0.17 -2.42
CA ILE A 46 -8.71 1.10 -1.67
C ILE A 46 -7.87 2.13 -2.43
N THR A 47 -6.70 1.74 -2.95
CA THR A 47 -5.86 2.62 -3.77
C THR A 47 -6.60 3.12 -5.01
N ALA A 48 -7.48 2.29 -5.60
CA ALA A 48 -8.28 2.69 -6.76
C ALA A 48 -9.36 3.73 -6.43
N LEU A 49 -9.77 3.87 -5.16
CA LEU A 49 -10.74 4.89 -4.77
C LEU A 49 -10.20 6.32 -4.95
N TYR A 50 -8.88 6.53 -4.90
CA TYR A 50 -8.30 7.86 -5.06
C TYR A 50 -7.42 8.03 -6.30
N PHE A 51 -6.79 6.98 -6.81
CA PHE A 51 -6.06 7.02 -8.08
C PHE A 51 -6.89 6.61 -9.30
N GLY A 52 -8.06 6.00 -9.10
CA GLY A 52 -8.98 5.62 -10.17
C GLY A 52 -8.34 4.77 -11.27
N PRO A 53 -8.43 5.23 -12.55
CA PRO A 53 -7.91 4.48 -13.70
C PRO A 53 -6.41 4.20 -13.63
N PHE A 54 -5.63 5.08 -12.99
CA PHE A 54 -4.17 4.86 -12.82
C PHE A 54 -3.89 3.66 -11.93
N ALA A 55 -4.62 3.50 -10.82
CA ALA A 55 -4.49 2.34 -9.96
C ALA A 55 -4.94 1.06 -10.67
N LEU A 56 -6.00 1.11 -11.48
CA LEU A 56 -6.47 -0.03 -12.27
C LEU A 56 -5.41 -0.45 -13.32
N ALA A 57 -4.82 0.49 -14.04
CA ALA A 57 -3.74 0.23 -14.99
C ALA A 57 -2.50 -0.35 -14.30
N PHE A 58 -2.13 0.21 -13.14
CA PHE A 58 -1.04 -0.29 -12.32
C PHE A 58 -1.30 -1.72 -11.84
N TYR A 59 -2.52 -1.99 -11.34
CA TYR A 59 -2.93 -3.33 -10.91
C TYR A 59 -2.81 -4.35 -12.06
N TRP A 60 -3.34 -4.05 -13.24
CA TRP A 60 -3.26 -4.96 -14.39
C TRP A 60 -1.83 -5.20 -14.85
N ARG A 61 -0.98 -4.18 -14.75
CA ARG A 61 0.40 -4.27 -15.25
C ARG A 61 1.35 -4.96 -14.28
N TRP A 62 1.16 -4.75 -12.96
CA TRP A 62 2.13 -5.14 -11.93
C TRP A 62 1.53 -5.88 -10.74
N GLY A 63 0.26 -5.66 -10.42
CA GLY A 63 -0.40 -6.16 -9.21
C GLY A 63 -1.18 -7.45 -9.42
N ARG A 64 -1.55 -7.80 -10.64
CA ARG A 64 -2.43 -8.93 -10.94
C ARG A 64 -1.77 -10.27 -10.63
N ALA A 65 -2.33 -11.03 -9.70
CA ALA A 65 -1.82 -12.35 -9.34
C ALA A 65 -2.15 -13.41 -10.40
N VAL A 66 -1.31 -14.45 -10.49
CA VAL A 66 -1.59 -15.63 -11.31
C VAL A 66 -2.73 -16.44 -10.66
N PRO A 67 -3.72 -16.94 -11.43
CA PRO A 67 -4.81 -17.75 -10.87
C PRO A 67 -4.24 -18.98 -10.13
N ARG A 68 -4.76 -19.27 -8.95
CA ARG A 68 -4.33 -20.43 -8.13
C ARG A 68 -4.57 -21.79 -8.82
N THR A 69 -5.48 -21.85 -9.77
CA THR A 69 -5.75 -23.06 -10.56
C THR A 69 -4.61 -23.44 -11.50
N ALA A 70 -3.66 -22.53 -11.78
CA ALA A 70 -2.52 -22.76 -12.64
C ALA A 70 -1.26 -23.25 -11.90
N THR A 71 -1.29 -23.37 -10.57
CA THR A 71 -0.15 -23.85 -9.79
C THR A 71 -0.27 -25.38 -9.64
N PRO A 72 0.66 -26.17 -10.19
CA PRO A 72 0.66 -27.63 -9.98
C PRO A 72 0.75 -27.92 -8.47
N PRO A 73 0.05 -28.92 -7.94
CA PRO A 73 0.13 -29.27 -6.54
C PRO A 73 1.57 -29.56 -6.13
N MET A 74 2.02 -28.96 -5.01
CA MET A 74 3.38 -29.04 -4.48
C MET A 74 3.92 -30.48 -4.26
N SER A 75 3.06 -31.49 -4.33
CA SER A 75 3.41 -32.91 -4.27
C SER A 75 4.29 -33.38 -5.44
N MET A 76 4.16 -32.77 -6.64
CA MET A 76 4.97 -33.17 -7.80
C MET A 76 6.40 -32.60 -7.74
N SER A 77 6.59 -31.44 -7.13
CA SER A 77 7.93 -30.83 -6.95
C SER A 77 8.79 -31.65 -5.98
N ARG A 78 8.20 -32.17 -4.88
CA ARG A 78 8.91 -33.02 -3.93
C ARG A 78 9.30 -34.37 -4.52
N ALA A 79 8.45 -34.95 -5.39
CA ALA A 79 8.76 -36.22 -6.08
C ALA A 79 9.88 -36.05 -7.12
N ALA A 80 9.95 -34.89 -7.80
CA ALA A 80 11.04 -34.57 -8.72
C ALA A 80 12.37 -34.30 -7.99
N ALA A 81 12.34 -33.58 -6.86
CA ALA A 81 13.51 -33.35 -6.02
C ALA A 81 14.04 -34.63 -5.35
N SER A 82 13.14 -35.54 -4.93
CA SER A 82 13.53 -36.84 -4.37
C SER A 82 14.13 -37.78 -5.41
N ARG A 83 13.71 -37.70 -6.69
CA ARG A 83 14.32 -38.48 -7.80
C ARG A 83 15.70 -37.93 -8.20
N ALA A 84 15.92 -36.64 -8.11
CA ALA A 84 17.22 -36.02 -8.38
C ALA A 84 18.26 -36.32 -7.30
N ALA A 85 17.82 -36.61 -6.05
CA ALA A 85 18.70 -36.94 -4.92
C ALA A 85 19.16 -38.42 -4.87
N VAL A 86 18.64 -39.28 -5.75
CA VAL A 86 18.99 -40.72 -5.85
C VAL A 86 19.71 -41.02 -7.15
N ALA A 87 20.65 -40.17 -7.57
CA ALA A 87 21.64 -40.52 -8.57
C ALA A 87 22.86 -41.17 -7.87
N PRO A 88 23.36 -42.32 -8.30
CA PRO A 88 24.47 -43.01 -7.64
C PRO A 88 25.75 -42.17 -7.75
N ALA A 89 26.47 -42.05 -6.65
CA ALA A 89 27.79 -41.42 -6.57
C ALA A 89 28.77 -42.18 -7.50
N GLY A 90 29.17 -41.51 -8.57
CA GLY A 90 30.22 -41.92 -9.47
C GLY A 90 31.50 -41.17 -9.11
N ASP A 91 32.48 -41.92 -8.74
CA ASP A 91 33.94 -41.81 -8.70
C ASP A 91 34.58 -40.40 -8.58
N GLY A 92 35.37 -40.30 -7.50
CA GLY A 92 36.18 -39.16 -7.16
C GLY A 92 37.33 -38.85 -8.11
N ARG A 93 37.41 -37.64 -8.57
CA ARG A 93 38.65 -36.96 -8.96
C ARG A 93 38.65 -35.49 -8.49
N PRO A 94 39.73 -35.01 -7.84
CA PRO A 94 39.83 -33.63 -7.46
C PRO A 94 40.20 -32.77 -8.66
N VAL A 95 39.35 -31.81 -9.06
CA VAL A 95 39.71 -30.77 -10.05
C VAL A 95 40.27 -29.57 -9.30
N ARG A 96 41.54 -29.27 -9.62
CA ARG A 96 42.29 -28.10 -9.19
C ARG A 96 41.60 -26.79 -9.54
N GLY A 97 41.66 -25.86 -8.60
CA GLY A 97 41.16 -24.51 -8.74
C GLY A 97 41.83 -23.70 -9.81
N HIS A 98 41.03 -22.87 -10.47
CA HIS A 98 41.50 -21.68 -11.16
C HIS A 98 40.79 -20.46 -10.57
N THR A 99 41.61 -19.67 -9.86
CA THR A 99 41.26 -18.30 -9.43
C THR A 99 41.20 -17.40 -10.66
N HIS A 100 40.01 -16.85 -10.96
CA HIS A 100 39.89 -15.69 -11.82
C HIS A 100 39.51 -14.46 -10.99
N HIS A 101 40.50 -13.58 -10.83
CA HIS A 101 40.26 -12.19 -10.46
C HIS A 101 39.51 -11.50 -11.61
N GLY A 102 38.30 -11.02 -11.32
CA GLY A 102 37.46 -10.23 -12.22
C GLY A 102 36.89 -9.03 -11.46
N LEU A 103 37.50 -7.91 -11.71
CA LEU A 103 37.08 -6.49 -11.62
C LEU A 103 35.77 -6.18 -10.87
N ALA A 104 35.95 -5.41 -9.79
CA ALA A 104 34.93 -4.76 -8.99
C ALA A 104 34.07 -3.81 -9.84
N GLY A 105 32.81 -4.20 -10.08
CA GLY A 105 31.75 -3.30 -10.45
C GLY A 105 31.12 -2.78 -9.18
N THR A 106 31.06 -1.48 -9.00
CA THR A 106 30.43 -0.78 -7.89
C THR A 106 28.93 -1.08 -7.85
N ALA A 107 28.52 -2.07 -7.04
CA ALA A 107 27.12 -2.30 -6.69
C ALA A 107 26.75 -1.32 -5.57
N GLY A 108 25.71 -0.51 -5.80
CA GLY A 108 25.11 0.33 -4.78
C GLY A 108 24.50 -0.52 -3.64
N PRO A 109 24.38 0.02 -2.42
CA PRO A 109 23.91 -0.71 -1.25
C PRO A 109 22.39 -0.97 -1.38
N GLY A 110 22.00 -2.23 -1.47
CA GLY A 110 20.58 -2.60 -1.34
C GLY A 110 20.05 -3.59 -2.37
N GLY A 111 20.72 -4.70 -2.55
CA GLY A 111 20.18 -5.83 -3.31
C GLY A 111 20.48 -7.12 -2.57
N ALA A 112 19.71 -7.43 -1.51
CA ALA A 112 19.63 -8.80 -1.04
C ALA A 112 18.81 -9.61 -2.06
N ASP A 113 19.40 -10.69 -2.56
CA ASP A 113 18.81 -11.64 -3.49
C ASP A 113 17.52 -12.25 -2.90
N GLU A 114 16.38 -11.59 -3.13
CA GLU A 114 15.10 -12.22 -2.93
C GLU A 114 14.82 -13.09 -4.15
N PRO A 115 14.57 -14.40 -3.98
CA PRO A 115 14.27 -15.28 -5.09
C PRO A 115 13.01 -14.78 -5.80
N ALA A 116 13.18 -14.34 -7.06
CA ALA A 116 12.08 -13.92 -7.90
C ALA A 116 10.99 -15.01 -7.91
N PRO A 117 9.71 -14.67 -7.76
CA PRO A 117 8.65 -15.67 -7.84
C PRO A 117 8.71 -16.37 -9.19
N PRO A 118 8.52 -17.70 -9.25
CA PRO A 118 8.65 -18.47 -10.46
C PRO A 118 7.69 -17.91 -11.54
N GLY A 119 8.27 -17.35 -12.61
CA GLY A 119 7.56 -16.78 -13.75
C GLY A 119 7.33 -15.27 -13.73
N GLY A 120 7.75 -14.53 -12.71
CA GLY A 120 7.59 -13.07 -12.61
C GLY A 120 8.78 -12.31 -13.19
N ARG A 121 8.54 -11.32 -14.08
CA ARG A 121 9.53 -10.30 -14.41
C ARG A 121 9.93 -9.59 -13.13
N ALA A 122 11.23 -9.39 -12.89
CA ALA A 122 11.72 -8.57 -11.79
C ALA A 122 11.00 -7.22 -11.78
N ARG A 123 10.35 -6.89 -10.66
CA ARG A 123 9.63 -5.62 -10.52
C ARG A 123 10.65 -4.47 -10.47
N PRO A 124 10.48 -3.39 -11.26
CA PRO A 124 11.30 -2.20 -11.08
C PRO A 124 11.18 -1.66 -9.65
N TRP A 125 12.24 -1.13 -9.10
CA TRP A 125 12.28 -0.59 -7.73
C TRP A 125 11.13 0.39 -7.42
N TRP A 126 10.79 1.28 -8.35
CA TRP A 126 9.71 2.23 -8.15
C TRP A 126 8.33 1.57 -8.01
N VAL A 127 8.11 0.40 -8.64
CA VAL A 127 6.87 -0.38 -8.50
C VAL A 127 6.78 -0.95 -7.09
N THR A 128 7.87 -1.47 -6.55
CA THR A 128 7.94 -1.95 -5.17
C THR A 128 7.63 -0.81 -4.20
N MET A 129 8.21 0.38 -4.40
CA MET A 129 7.90 1.55 -3.59
C MET A 129 6.44 2.01 -3.72
N ALA A 130 5.87 1.98 -4.93
CA ALA A 130 4.45 2.32 -5.14
C ALA A 130 3.52 1.35 -4.38
N VAL A 131 3.82 0.05 -4.40
CA VAL A 131 3.08 -0.97 -3.63
C VAL A 131 3.21 -0.70 -2.13
N GLU A 132 4.41 -0.40 -1.66
CA GLU A 132 4.70 -0.12 -0.25
C GLU A 132 3.92 1.11 0.27
N VAL A 133 3.96 2.22 -0.48
CA VAL A 133 3.22 3.44 -0.12
C VAL A 133 1.71 3.22 -0.23
N SER A 134 1.24 2.46 -1.22
CA SER A 134 -0.19 2.10 -1.34
C SER A 134 -0.66 1.28 -0.15
N HIS A 135 0.19 0.37 0.35
CA HIS A 135 -0.14 -0.46 1.51
C HIS A 135 -0.32 0.40 2.77
N CYS A 136 0.65 1.27 3.09
CA CYS A 136 0.54 2.20 4.22
C CYS A 136 -0.66 3.13 4.04
N GLY A 137 -0.78 3.78 2.88
CA GLY A 137 -1.84 4.74 2.58
C GLY A 137 -3.24 4.14 2.64
N SER A 138 -3.40 2.83 2.39
CA SER A 138 -4.73 2.20 2.49
C SER A 138 -5.27 2.16 3.91
N GLY A 139 -4.41 2.02 4.92
CA GLY A 139 -4.79 2.14 6.32
C GLY A 139 -5.24 3.55 6.66
N CYS A 140 -4.47 4.57 6.22
CA CYS A 140 -4.81 5.98 6.37
C CYS A 140 -6.18 6.29 5.74
N VAL A 141 -6.35 6.00 4.46
CA VAL A 141 -7.60 6.26 3.74
C VAL A 141 -8.83 5.66 4.44
N LEU A 142 -8.70 4.45 4.97
CA LEU A 142 -9.81 3.82 5.70
C LEU A 142 -10.08 4.52 7.03
N GLY A 143 -9.03 4.90 7.75
CA GLY A 143 -9.12 5.66 8.99
C GLY A 143 -9.78 7.01 8.79
N ASP A 144 -9.31 7.78 7.81
CA ASP A 144 -9.80 9.12 7.47
C ASP A 144 -11.28 9.09 7.09
N VAL A 145 -11.68 8.16 6.20
CA VAL A 145 -13.10 8.05 5.81
C VAL A 145 -14.01 7.80 7.01
N ILE A 146 -13.60 6.93 7.93
CA ILE A 146 -14.38 6.63 9.13
C ILE A 146 -14.40 7.84 10.06
N SER A 147 -13.26 8.46 10.29
CA SER A 147 -13.10 9.63 11.17
C SER A 147 -13.96 10.79 10.71
N GLU A 148 -13.87 11.15 9.44
CA GLU A 148 -14.62 12.26 8.84
C GLU A 148 -16.13 12.10 9.04
N PHE A 149 -16.68 10.91 8.80
CA PHE A 149 -18.09 10.66 9.04
C PHE A 149 -18.45 10.67 10.53
N VAL A 150 -17.64 10.10 11.41
CA VAL A 150 -17.87 10.10 12.86
C VAL A 150 -17.88 11.53 13.41
N ILE A 151 -16.89 12.33 13.03
CA ILE A 151 -16.76 13.72 13.48
C ILE A 151 -17.94 14.56 12.96
N PHE A 152 -18.32 14.37 11.69
CA PHE A 152 -19.45 15.06 11.09
C PHE A 152 -20.79 14.73 11.79
N TRP A 153 -21.08 13.43 12.02
CA TRP A 153 -22.34 13.02 12.61
C TRP A 153 -22.44 13.35 14.11
N LEU A 154 -21.35 13.28 14.83
CA LEU A 154 -21.31 13.61 16.26
C LEU A 154 -21.02 15.08 16.52
N ALA A 155 -20.80 15.89 15.49
CA ALA A 155 -20.47 17.32 15.56
C ALA A 155 -19.31 17.61 16.54
N ILE A 156 -18.25 16.78 16.49
CA ILE A 156 -17.11 16.89 17.39
C ILE A 156 -16.27 18.10 16.97
N THR A 157 -15.89 18.93 17.95
CA THR A 157 -14.98 20.07 17.74
C THR A 157 -13.90 20.11 18.81
N ILE A 158 -12.70 20.58 18.44
CA ILE A 158 -11.61 20.88 19.38
C ILE A 158 -11.35 22.38 19.32
N ALA A 159 -11.40 23.02 20.49
CA ALA A 159 -11.26 24.48 20.61
C ALA A 159 -12.23 25.27 19.70
N GLY A 160 -13.43 24.73 19.45
CA GLY A 160 -14.44 25.34 18.59
C GLY A 160 -14.20 25.18 17.08
N ALA A 161 -13.18 24.42 16.67
CA ALA A 161 -12.88 24.14 15.27
C ALA A 161 -13.07 22.66 14.94
N THR A 162 -13.80 22.35 13.86
CA THR A 162 -14.00 20.97 13.36
C THR A 162 -12.68 20.42 12.81
N LEU A 163 -11.92 21.21 12.08
CA LEU A 163 -10.63 20.81 11.47
C LEU A 163 -9.65 20.25 12.52
N GLY A 164 -9.63 20.79 13.74
CA GLY A 164 -8.79 20.25 14.81
C GLY A 164 -9.22 18.86 15.26
N ALA A 165 -10.54 18.61 15.27
CA ALA A 165 -11.09 17.29 15.58
C ALA A 165 -10.80 16.29 14.44
N GLU A 166 -10.92 16.71 13.17
CA GLU A 166 -10.60 15.94 11.98
C GLU A 166 -9.13 15.48 12.02
N TYR A 167 -8.17 16.38 12.24
CA TYR A 167 -6.76 16.03 12.33
C TYR A 167 -6.45 14.99 13.42
N VAL A 168 -7.06 15.13 14.61
CA VAL A 168 -6.83 14.18 15.70
C VAL A 168 -7.50 12.84 15.39
N GLY A 169 -8.74 12.85 14.91
CA GLY A 169 -9.49 11.66 14.59
C GLY A 169 -8.86 10.86 13.44
N ASP A 170 -8.52 11.55 12.34
CA ASP A 170 -7.86 10.97 11.17
C ASP A 170 -6.54 10.33 11.58
N TYR A 171 -5.67 11.06 12.29
CA TYR A 171 -4.38 10.52 12.71
C TYR A 171 -4.50 9.29 13.60
N VAL A 172 -5.42 9.31 14.57
CA VAL A 172 -5.62 8.18 15.51
C VAL A 172 -6.15 6.95 14.77
N LEU A 173 -7.16 7.12 13.90
CA LEU A 173 -7.74 6.00 13.15
C LEU A 173 -6.81 5.51 12.04
N ALA A 174 -6.14 6.42 11.32
CA ALA A 174 -5.13 6.07 10.34
C ALA A 174 -3.99 5.24 10.97
N LEU A 175 -3.49 5.65 12.14
CA LEU A 175 -2.48 4.90 12.88
C LEU A 175 -2.99 3.52 13.30
N ALA A 176 -4.21 3.42 13.80
CA ALA A 176 -4.82 2.15 14.21
C ALA A 176 -4.96 1.19 13.02
N PHE A 177 -5.55 1.64 11.91
CA PHE A 177 -5.71 0.82 10.70
C PHE A 177 -4.39 0.53 10.00
N GLY A 178 -3.47 1.48 9.96
CA GLY A 178 -2.11 1.28 9.42
C GLY A 178 -1.37 0.17 10.17
N ILE A 179 -1.37 0.20 11.50
CA ILE A 179 -0.77 -0.85 12.32
C ILE A 179 -1.45 -2.20 12.09
N ILE A 180 -2.77 -2.24 11.98
CA ILE A 180 -3.52 -3.47 11.68
C ILE A 180 -3.10 -4.03 10.31
N PHE A 181 -3.06 -3.22 9.26
CA PHE A 181 -2.67 -3.65 7.93
C PHE A 181 -1.23 -4.15 7.92
N GLN A 182 -0.33 -3.40 8.56
CA GLN A 182 1.08 -3.78 8.67
C GLN A 182 1.29 -5.06 9.50
N TYR A 183 0.50 -5.26 10.54
CA TYR A 183 0.53 -6.50 11.32
C TYR A 183 0.19 -7.71 10.43
N PHE A 184 -0.89 -7.64 9.64
CA PHE A 184 -1.27 -8.73 8.73
C PHE A 184 -0.27 -8.96 7.58
N ALA A 185 0.56 -7.98 7.27
CA ALA A 185 1.66 -8.15 6.33
C ALA A 185 2.88 -8.82 6.98
N ILE A 186 3.33 -8.33 8.15
CA ILE A 186 4.61 -8.74 8.77
C ILE A 186 4.47 -10.03 9.59
N ALA A 187 3.43 -10.14 10.41
CA ALA A 187 3.31 -11.22 11.39
C ALA A 187 3.28 -12.63 10.75
N PRO A 188 2.51 -12.86 9.64
CA PRO A 188 2.51 -14.16 8.98
C PRO A 188 3.86 -14.52 8.36
N MET A 189 4.61 -13.53 7.85
CA MET A 189 5.90 -13.75 7.20
C MET A 189 7.01 -14.08 8.20
N ARG A 190 6.95 -13.47 9.40
CA ARG A 190 7.99 -13.63 10.42
C ARG A 190 7.64 -14.61 11.54
N GLY A 191 6.43 -15.18 11.53
CA GLY A 191 5.95 -16.07 12.58
C GLY A 191 5.87 -15.40 13.96
N LEU A 192 5.62 -14.08 14.01
CA LEU A 192 5.57 -13.30 15.24
C LEU A 192 4.24 -13.47 15.95
N GLY A 193 4.28 -13.49 17.29
CA GLY A 193 3.09 -13.38 18.13
C GLY A 193 2.43 -12.00 18.02
N LEU A 194 1.22 -11.87 18.58
CA LEU A 194 0.42 -10.64 18.48
C LEU A 194 1.18 -9.41 18.98
N LYS A 195 1.77 -9.47 20.16
CA LYS A 195 2.47 -8.33 20.78
C LYS A 195 3.70 -7.90 19.98
N ASP A 196 4.57 -8.84 19.63
CA ASP A 196 5.80 -8.53 18.92
C ASP A 196 5.52 -8.12 17.47
N GLY A 197 4.49 -8.70 16.86
CA GLY A 197 4.00 -8.31 15.54
C GLY A 197 3.46 -6.89 15.50
N LEU A 198 2.66 -6.46 16.50
CA LEU A 198 2.14 -5.10 16.60
C LEU A 198 3.25 -4.07 16.83
N ILE A 199 4.23 -4.40 17.68
CA ILE A 199 5.38 -3.51 17.92
C ILE A 199 6.22 -3.36 16.64
N ALA A 200 6.46 -4.46 15.94
CA ALA A 200 7.20 -4.45 14.67
C ALA A 200 6.45 -3.65 13.60
N ALA A 201 5.13 -3.82 13.49
CA ALA A 201 4.26 -3.08 12.60
C ALA A 201 4.29 -1.57 12.88
N ALA A 202 4.10 -1.19 14.14
CA ALA A 202 4.14 0.21 14.55
C ALA A 202 5.49 0.88 14.24
N LYS A 203 6.61 0.21 14.54
CA LYS A 203 7.95 0.73 14.24
C LYS A 203 8.22 0.89 12.75
N ALA A 204 7.72 -0.04 11.94
CA ALA A 204 7.94 -0.02 10.49
C ALA A 204 7.13 1.08 9.80
N ASP A 205 5.92 1.37 10.30
CA ASP A 205 4.95 2.18 9.57
C ASP A 205 4.74 3.59 10.12
N PHE A 206 5.08 3.85 11.38
CA PHE A 206 4.82 5.12 12.05
C PHE A 206 5.32 6.34 11.26
N ILE A 207 6.57 6.30 10.77
CA ILE A 207 7.16 7.44 10.05
C ILE A 207 6.50 7.63 8.68
N SER A 208 6.27 6.54 7.93
CA SER A 208 5.65 6.63 6.61
C SER A 208 4.21 7.08 6.68
N LEU A 209 3.48 6.64 7.71
CA LEU A 209 2.11 7.03 7.97
C LEU A 209 2.03 8.50 8.39
N THR A 210 2.90 8.95 9.33
CA THR A 210 2.97 10.36 9.72
C THR A 210 3.31 11.27 8.52
N ALA A 211 4.16 10.82 7.61
CA ALA A 211 4.47 11.57 6.39
C ALA A 211 3.27 11.63 5.42
N PHE A 212 2.43 10.57 5.37
CA PHE A 212 1.20 10.55 4.61
C PHE A 212 0.20 11.58 5.18
N GLU A 213 -0.06 11.49 6.49
CA GLU A 213 -0.97 12.40 7.18
C GLU A 213 -0.51 13.88 7.09
N ALA A 214 0.79 14.13 7.19
CA ALA A 214 1.31 15.49 7.03
C ALA A 214 0.96 16.11 5.67
N GLY A 215 1.02 15.31 4.59
CA GLY A 215 0.61 15.74 3.26
C GLY A 215 -0.90 15.96 3.15
N LEU A 216 -1.69 15.04 3.68
CA LEU A 216 -3.14 15.14 3.72
C LEU A 216 -3.60 16.35 4.53
N PHE A 217 -3.10 16.53 5.75
CA PHE A 217 -3.44 17.65 6.64
C PHE A 217 -3.03 19.00 6.05
N GLY A 218 -1.88 19.06 5.39
CA GLY A 218 -1.48 20.25 4.64
C GLY A 218 -2.50 20.61 3.56
N TRP A 219 -3.03 19.60 2.82
CA TRP A 219 -4.07 19.83 1.85
C TRP A 219 -5.42 20.20 2.48
N MET A 220 -5.83 19.55 3.57
CA MET A 220 -7.04 19.91 4.31
C MET A 220 -6.98 21.35 4.81
N ALA A 221 -5.81 21.83 5.27
CA ALA A 221 -5.61 23.22 5.62
C ALA A 221 -5.81 24.15 4.39
N VAL A 222 -5.29 23.79 3.22
CA VAL A 222 -5.54 24.54 1.98
C VAL A 222 -7.03 24.55 1.64
N MET A 223 -7.73 23.42 1.78
CA MET A 223 -9.18 23.35 1.58
C MET A 223 -9.92 24.30 2.53
N ALA A 224 -9.59 24.26 3.83
CA ALA A 224 -10.32 24.98 4.86
C ALA A 224 -10.03 26.49 4.90
N PHE A 225 -8.82 26.91 4.57
CA PHE A 225 -8.40 28.31 4.72
C PHE A 225 -8.26 29.06 3.39
N VAL A 226 -8.04 28.34 2.27
CA VAL A 226 -7.80 28.99 0.96
C VAL A 226 -8.93 28.74 -0.01
N LEU A 227 -9.36 27.50 -0.20
CA LEU A 227 -10.35 27.16 -1.22
C LEU A 227 -11.78 27.42 -0.73
N PHE A 228 -12.10 27.03 0.48
CA PHE A 228 -13.43 27.12 1.07
C PHE A 228 -13.37 27.64 2.51
N PRO A 229 -12.92 28.91 2.72
CA PRO A 229 -12.88 29.47 4.07
C PRO A 229 -14.28 29.62 4.67
N ALA A 230 -14.35 29.66 6.00
CA ALA A 230 -15.61 29.90 6.70
C ALA A 230 -16.32 31.17 6.18
N PRO A 231 -17.63 31.19 6.04
CA PRO A 231 -18.61 30.16 6.39
C PRO A 231 -18.90 29.10 5.30
N HIS A 232 -18.09 29.01 4.23
CA HIS A 232 -18.35 28.19 3.04
C HIS A 232 -17.60 26.85 3.05
N GLN A 233 -17.18 26.37 4.20
CA GLN A 233 -16.47 25.10 4.32
C GLN A 233 -17.27 23.93 3.73
N LEU A 234 -16.56 23.04 3.06
CA LEU A 234 -17.14 21.79 2.57
C LEU A 234 -17.25 20.78 3.71
N MET A 235 -18.31 20.01 3.70
CA MET A 235 -18.61 18.99 4.71
C MET A 235 -18.61 17.60 4.08
N PRO A 236 -18.40 16.51 4.85
CA PRO A 236 -18.41 15.12 4.38
C PRO A 236 -19.71 14.66 3.70
N ASN A 237 -20.81 15.39 3.85
CA ASN A 237 -22.06 15.15 3.10
C ASN A 237 -22.03 15.70 1.67
N SER A 238 -20.94 16.36 1.25
CA SER A 238 -20.76 16.91 -0.11
C SER A 238 -19.83 16.02 -0.94
N VAL A 239 -20.23 15.69 -2.17
CA VAL A 239 -19.36 14.96 -3.10
C VAL A 239 -18.09 15.73 -3.48
N ALA A 240 -18.17 17.08 -3.47
CA ALA A 240 -17.01 17.93 -3.73
C ALA A 240 -15.95 17.81 -2.61
N PHE A 241 -16.38 17.61 -1.35
CA PHE A 241 -15.48 17.30 -0.25
C PHE A 241 -14.64 16.05 -0.57
N TRP A 242 -15.30 14.96 -0.95
CA TRP A 242 -14.62 13.70 -1.23
C TRP A 242 -13.70 13.76 -2.45
N LEU A 243 -14.06 14.52 -3.48
CA LEU A 243 -13.15 14.76 -4.60
C LEU A 243 -11.85 15.45 -4.13
N LEU A 244 -11.98 16.46 -3.27
CA LEU A 244 -10.83 17.20 -2.75
C LEU A 244 -10.04 16.36 -1.73
N MET A 245 -10.71 15.53 -0.93
CA MET A 245 -10.03 14.56 -0.06
C MET A 245 -9.19 13.55 -0.87
N GLN A 246 -9.64 13.13 -2.06
CA GLN A 246 -8.81 12.30 -2.93
C GLN A 246 -7.53 13.02 -3.39
N VAL A 247 -7.60 14.33 -3.67
CA VAL A 247 -6.39 15.13 -3.94
C VAL A 247 -5.47 15.15 -2.70
N GLY A 248 -6.05 15.26 -1.51
CA GLY A 248 -5.32 15.16 -0.24
C GLY A 248 -4.62 13.80 -0.06
N MET A 249 -5.32 12.71 -0.37
CA MET A 249 -4.75 11.34 -0.33
C MET A 249 -3.62 11.17 -1.34
N ILE A 250 -3.73 11.75 -2.55
CA ILE A 250 -2.65 11.76 -3.55
C ILE A 250 -1.46 12.58 -3.04
N THR A 251 -1.71 13.71 -2.36
CA THR A 251 -0.66 14.53 -1.73
C THR A 251 0.01 13.75 -0.60
N GLY A 252 -0.76 13.09 0.26
CA GLY A 252 -0.25 12.19 1.30
C GLY A 252 0.60 11.05 0.73
N PHE A 253 0.16 10.43 -0.37
CA PHE A 253 0.96 9.44 -1.09
C PHE A 253 2.30 10.02 -1.55
N ALA A 254 2.30 11.22 -2.12
CA ALA A 254 3.52 11.89 -2.60
C ALA A 254 4.48 12.24 -1.46
N THR A 255 3.99 12.70 -0.30
CA THR A 255 4.82 13.02 0.87
C THR A 255 5.33 11.76 1.58
N SER A 256 4.56 10.68 1.58
CA SER A 256 4.96 9.39 2.14
C SER A 256 6.03 8.68 1.29
N TRP A 257 6.11 8.98 -0.01
CA TRP A 257 7.08 8.34 -0.90
C TRP A 257 8.54 8.52 -0.45
N PRO A 258 9.07 9.73 -0.24
CA PRO A 258 10.44 9.92 0.23
C PRO A 258 10.68 9.31 1.61
N ALA A 259 9.68 9.30 2.50
CA ALA A 259 9.79 8.67 3.80
C ALA A 259 9.98 7.14 3.69
N ASN A 260 9.20 6.48 2.83
CA ASN A 260 9.35 5.05 2.58
C ASN A 260 10.70 4.70 1.92
N VAL A 261 11.14 5.50 0.96
CA VAL A 261 12.48 5.35 0.34
C VAL A 261 13.58 5.44 1.41
N TRP A 262 13.48 6.41 2.30
CA TRP A 262 14.44 6.58 3.38
C TRP A 262 14.43 5.39 4.36
N LEU A 263 13.24 4.91 4.76
CA LEU A 263 13.10 3.77 5.67
C LEU A 263 13.69 2.48 5.09
N VAL A 264 13.44 2.23 3.80
CA VAL A 264 13.98 1.06 3.09
C VAL A 264 15.49 1.16 2.96
N ASN A 265 16.02 2.33 2.57
CA ASN A 265 17.47 2.55 2.44
C ASN A 265 18.22 2.44 3.77
N ARG A 266 17.54 2.68 4.90
CA ARG A 266 18.10 2.50 6.25
C ARG A 266 17.95 1.07 6.78
N GLY A 267 17.30 0.18 6.04
CA GLY A 267 17.02 -1.18 6.49
C GLY A 267 16.01 -1.28 7.66
N ILE A 268 15.30 -0.18 7.95
CA ILE A 268 14.26 -0.15 9.00
C ILE A 268 13.01 -0.88 8.51
N LYS A 269 12.70 -0.74 7.23
CA LYS A 269 11.55 -1.36 6.57
C LYS A 269 12.03 -2.28 5.45
N VAL A 270 11.48 -3.49 5.40
CA VAL A 270 11.71 -4.44 4.30
C VAL A 270 10.60 -4.23 3.28
N PRO A 271 10.90 -3.93 2.02
CA PRO A 271 9.88 -3.72 0.99
C PRO A 271 9.10 -5.02 0.73
N MET A 272 7.81 -4.87 0.37
CA MET A 272 6.87 -5.98 0.08
C MET A 272 6.90 -6.43 -1.36
#